data_a85768ecfc5a03f222ad9d011c0b315f
#
_entry.id   a85768ecfc5a03f222ad9d011c0b315f
#
_cell.length_a   1.000
_cell.length_b   1.000
_cell.length_c   1.000
_cell.angle_alpha   90.00
_cell.angle_beta   90.00
_cell.angle_gamma   90.00
#
_symmetry.space_group_name_H-M   'P 1'
#
loop_
_entity.id
_entity.type
_entity.pdbx_description
1 polymer ?
#
loop_
_entity_poly.entity_id
_entity_poly.type
_entity_poly.pdbx_seq_one_letter_code
_entity_poly.pdbx_strand_id
1 'polypeptide(L)'
;MKKMSRWLGGLLAVLLLAGTCAYAQAAPGAVQGSVTVRSAAQSGGMESDELLEGYLYQAAGMTPRVSAAAAAARPALYAVPMQPLTAEVYSGLLPEIREIAAGTRASTQIQVPVSIAYTKEELGVTGTLVADGAITSEANAKISARFRQDLAVDTLLNQLLLRNPYELYWFDKTVGISAGCGISCTGEVCTIVQVTVSMPAAAAYQGGSELTVDTAKTGAASAAAQTAAAVVAGQQGSSDYEKLRAYLTYITGEVSYNSGALAAGTAYGDPWQVIYVFDGDSSTNVVCEGYAKAFKYLCDLTWRSGDPAVQCLLATGTMDGGTGAGGHMWNIVTIGGRNYLADVTNCDTGTAGAPDLLFLCGVRGSATQSYTAAAGGREIRYVYDDHTRSVYDTELELSDTAYDPDAMTPMELLTALTRYVACITDVCPAGADVNGDGQVDADDMTALARTITG
;
A
#
# COMPACT_ATOMS: atom_id res chain seq x y z
N MET A 1 1.39 44.33 5.25
CA MET A 1 0.77 44.12 3.95
C MET A 1 1.42 42.92 3.21
N LYS A 2 1.42 41.72 3.80
CA LYS A 2 2.00 40.50 3.20
C LYS A 2 1.17 39.21 3.45
N LYS A 3 -0.12 39.33 3.80
CA LYS A 3 -1.00 38.18 4.08
C LYS A 3 -2.23 38.04 3.15
N MET A 4 -2.31 38.82 2.09
CA MET A 4 -3.50 38.82 1.19
C MET A 4 -3.27 38.15 -0.18
N SER A 5 -2.07 37.66 -0.51
CA SER A 5 -1.81 37.11 -1.86
C SER A 5 -2.00 35.60 -1.99
N ARG A 6 -2.23 34.86 -0.90
CA ARG A 6 -2.38 33.39 -0.94
C ARG A 6 -3.80 32.89 -1.19
N TRP A 7 -4.81 33.77 -1.08
CA TRP A 7 -6.22 33.40 -1.29
C TRP A 7 -6.73 33.56 -2.72
N LEU A 8 -6.02 34.29 -3.57
CA LEU A 8 -6.42 34.46 -4.97
C LEU A 8 -5.97 33.32 -5.91
N GLY A 9 -4.94 32.53 -5.52
CA GLY A 9 -4.49 31.39 -6.32
C GLY A 9 -5.46 30.21 -6.30
N GLY A 10 -6.15 30.00 -5.18
CA GLY A 10 -7.09 28.89 -5.02
C GLY A 10 -8.42 29.05 -5.77
N LEU A 11 -8.82 30.27 -6.09
CA LEU A 11 -10.09 30.50 -6.81
C LEU A 11 -9.92 30.43 -8.34
N LEU A 12 -8.70 30.63 -8.87
CA LEU A 12 -8.45 30.57 -10.32
C LEU A 12 -8.29 29.13 -10.83
N ALA A 13 -7.82 28.21 -9.98
CA ALA A 13 -7.69 26.78 -10.31
C ALA A 13 -9.04 26.08 -10.48
N VAL A 14 -10.09 26.57 -9.81
CA VAL A 14 -11.44 25.98 -9.90
C VAL A 14 -12.11 26.25 -11.25
N LEU A 15 -11.70 27.30 -11.96
CA LEU A 15 -12.30 27.68 -13.24
C LEU A 15 -11.65 27.03 -14.48
N LEU A 16 -10.43 26.48 -14.34
CA LEU A 16 -9.72 25.81 -15.45
C LEU A 16 -9.99 24.30 -15.53
N LEU A 17 -10.50 23.68 -14.49
CA LEU A 17 -10.84 22.23 -14.48
C LEU A 17 -12.17 21.89 -15.16
N ALA A 18 -12.98 22.88 -15.52
CA ALA A 18 -14.25 22.65 -16.23
C ALA A 18 -14.09 22.42 -17.75
N GLY A 19 -12.88 22.47 -18.29
CA GLY A 19 -12.65 22.65 -19.72
C GLY A 19 -12.35 21.43 -20.56
N THR A 20 -12.12 20.22 -20.01
CA THR A 20 -11.66 19.06 -20.83
C THR A 20 -12.23 17.71 -20.47
N CYS A 21 -13.46 17.61 -19.94
CA CYS A 21 -14.18 16.34 -20.06
C CYS A 21 -14.57 16.17 -21.54
N ALA A 22 -13.82 15.34 -22.28
CA ALA A 22 -14.24 14.92 -23.60
C ALA A 22 -15.56 14.16 -23.47
N TYR A 23 -16.65 14.76 -23.91
CA TYR A 23 -17.94 14.09 -23.98
C TYR A 23 -17.87 13.04 -25.09
N ALA A 24 -18.06 11.78 -24.73
CA ALA A 24 -18.42 10.77 -25.73
C ALA A 24 -19.66 11.27 -26.51
N GLN A 25 -19.80 10.89 -27.78
CA GLN A 25 -20.96 11.30 -28.59
C GLN A 25 -22.26 10.97 -27.84
N ALA A 26 -22.92 12.01 -27.36
CA ALA A 26 -24.15 11.88 -26.60
C ALA A 26 -25.28 11.32 -27.50
N ALA A 27 -26.10 10.46 -26.92
CA ALA A 27 -27.32 10.03 -27.58
C ALA A 27 -28.21 11.26 -27.91
N PRO A 28 -28.96 11.24 -29.02
CA PRO A 28 -29.88 12.33 -29.36
C PRO A 28 -30.84 12.63 -28.20
N GLY A 29 -30.88 13.91 -27.75
CA GLY A 29 -31.71 14.33 -26.62
C GLY A 29 -31.08 14.18 -25.23
N ALA A 30 -29.82 13.75 -25.13
CA ALA A 30 -29.10 13.67 -23.84
C ALA A 30 -28.71 15.07 -23.33
N VAL A 31 -28.88 15.29 -22.03
CA VAL A 31 -28.45 16.48 -21.31
C VAL A 31 -27.13 16.19 -20.59
N GLN A 32 -26.20 17.11 -20.69
CA GLN A 32 -24.83 16.97 -20.19
C GLN A 32 -24.66 17.66 -18.83
N GLY A 33 -23.83 17.09 -17.98
CA GLY A 33 -23.40 17.64 -16.69
C GLY A 33 -21.98 17.15 -16.33
N SER A 34 -21.49 17.54 -15.16
CA SER A 34 -20.21 17.08 -14.65
C SER A 34 -20.20 16.94 -13.14
N VAL A 35 -19.38 16.04 -12.65
CA VAL A 35 -19.12 15.82 -11.21
C VAL A 35 -17.60 15.79 -10.99
N THR A 36 -17.16 16.32 -9.85
CA THR A 36 -15.76 16.20 -9.40
C THR A 36 -15.72 15.84 -7.92
N VAL A 37 -14.86 14.92 -7.56
CA VAL A 37 -14.56 14.51 -6.18
C VAL A 37 -13.06 14.62 -5.92
N ARG A 38 -12.67 14.83 -4.65
CA ARG A 38 -11.25 14.96 -4.27
C ARG A 38 -10.96 14.05 -3.09
N SER A 39 -9.74 13.50 -3.05
CA SER A 39 -9.21 12.84 -1.86
C SER A 39 -8.81 13.87 -0.81
N ALA A 40 -8.70 13.45 0.44
CA ALA A 40 -7.96 14.19 1.44
C ALA A 40 -6.49 14.35 1.00
N ALA A 41 -5.87 15.49 1.36
CA ALA A 41 -4.43 15.65 1.20
C ALA A 41 -3.73 14.67 2.16
N GLN A 42 -2.68 14.02 1.68
CA GLN A 42 -1.81 13.21 2.52
C GLN A 42 -0.81 14.17 3.19
N SER A 43 -0.74 14.18 4.53
CA SER A 43 0.33 14.92 5.22
C SER A 43 1.66 14.28 4.83
N GLY A 44 2.59 15.12 4.41
CA GLY A 44 3.94 14.68 4.07
C GLY A 44 4.64 14.19 5.32
N GLY A 45 5.21 13.01 5.26
CA GLY A 45 6.00 12.38 6.30
C GLY A 45 5.36 12.51 7.69
N MET A 46 5.09 11.47 8.31
CA MET A 46 4.47 11.35 9.60
C MET A 46 4.80 12.51 10.53
N GLU A 47 3.80 13.38 10.74
CA GLU A 47 3.95 14.54 11.59
C GLU A 47 4.19 14.11 13.03
N SER A 48 5.11 14.87 13.65
CA SER A 48 5.51 14.88 15.04
C SER A 48 4.35 14.86 16.05
N ASP A 49 4.69 14.47 17.23
CA ASP A 49 4.10 14.52 18.58
C ASP A 49 2.63 14.98 18.78
N GLU A 50 2.09 15.94 18.02
CA GLU A 50 0.70 16.39 18.17
C GLU A 50 -0.35 15.36 17.70
N LEU A 51 -0.02 14.54 16.70
CA LEU A 51 -0.87 13.41 16.30
C LEU A 51 -0.79 12.27 17.31
N LEU A 52 0.37 12.06 17.92
CA LEU A 52 0.58 11.03 18.94
C LEU A 52 -0.32 11.28 20.17
N GLU A 53 -0.45 12.51 20.65
CA GLU A 53 -1.33 12.85 21.77
C GLU A 53 -2.82 12.61 21.42
N GLY A 54 -3.27 12.95 20.23
CA GLY A 54 -4.65 12.72 19.80
C GLY A 54 -5.02 11.23 19.72
N TYR A 55 -4.10 10.38 19.26
CA TYR A 55 -4.31 8.94 19.14
C TYR A 55 -4.22 8.19 20.48
N LEU A 56 -3.34 8.58 21.38
CA LEU A 56 -3.23 7.99 22.72
C LEU A 56 -4.51 8.20 23.55
N TYR A 57 -5.19 9.34 23.38
CA TYR A 57 -6.49 9.60 24.04
C TYR A 57 -7.64 8.77 23.47
N GLN A 58 -7.66 8.44 22.17
CA GLN A 58 -8.68 7.57 21.57
C GLN A 58 -8.43 6.08 21.88
N ALA A 59 -7.19 5.62 21.88
CA ALA A 59 -6.83 4.23 22.16
C ALA A 59 -7.12 3.81 23.60
N ALA A 60 -7.08 4.73 24.56
CA ALA A 60 -7.36 4.47 25.97
C ALA A 60 -8.86 4.20 26.28
N GLY A 61 -9.76 4.45 25.34
CA GLY A 61 -11.22 4.29 25.50
C GLY A 61 -11.84 3.03 24.85
N MET A 62 -11.07 2.23 24.11
CA MET A 62 -11.60 1.07 23.39
C MET A 62 -11.28 -0.25 24.11
N THR A 63 -12.28 -0.84 24.74
CA THR A 63 -12.19 -2.20 25.27
C THR A 63 -12.12 -3.24 24.13
N PRO A 64 -11.15 -4.18 24.17
CA PRO A 64 -11.05 -5.22 23.14
C PRO A 64 -12.22 -6.20 23.24
N ARG A 65 -12.97 -6.37 22.16
CA ARG A 65 -13.82 -7.54 22.00
C ARG A 65 -12.98 -8.69 21.46
N VAL A 66 -12.66 -9.62 22.33
CA VAL A 66 -12.06 -10.90 21.95
C VAL A 66 -13.13 -11.76 21.30
N SER A 67 -13.02 -12.03 20.01
CA SER A 67 -13.74 -13.11 19.36
C SER A 67 -12.73 -14.22 19.04
N ALA A 68 -12.78 -15.28 19.84
CA ALA A 68 -12.07 -16.51 19.53
C ALA A 68 -12.84 -17.24 18.42
N ALA A 69 -12.41 -17.09 17.18
CA ALA A 69 -12.76 -17.98 16.08
C ALA A 69 -11.49 -18.70 15.64
N ALA A 70 -11.55 -20.03 15.66
CA ALA A 70 -10.46 -20.92 15.28
C ALA A 70 -9.89 -20.54 13.91
N ALA A 71 -8.60 -20.23 13.88
CA ALA A 71 -7.88 -19.84 12.67
C ALA A 71 -7.65 -21.09 11.81
N ALA A 72 -8.50 -21.27 10.80
CA ALA A 72 -8.06 -21.99 9.61
C ALA A 72 -6.96 -21.14 8.95
N ALA A 73 -5.83 -21.78 8.62
CA ALA A 73 -4.70 -21.12 7.95
C ALA A 73 -5.20 -20.37 6.71
N ARG A 74 -5.28 -19.04 6.79
CA ARG A 74 -5.64 -18.21 5.66
C ARG A 74 -4.36 -17.86 4.92
N PRO A 75 -4.25 -18.20 3.64
CA PRO A 75 -3.11 -17.75 2.84
C PRO A 75 -3.23 -16.26 2.56
N ALA A 76 -2.16 -15.54 2.72
CA ALA A 76 -1.86 -14.20 2.24
C ALA A 76 -2.80 -13.05 2.67
N LEU A 77 -2.19 -11.88 2.85
CA LEU A 77 -2.89 -10.60 3.01
C LEU A 77 -3.72 -10.29 1.76
N TYR A 78 -5.01 -10.42 1.87
CA TYR A 78 -5.90 -9.95 0.83
C TYR A 78 -6.05 -8.44 0.96
N ALA A 79 -5.86 -7.74 -0.16
CA ALA A 79 -6.29 -6.35 -0.25
C ALA A 79 -7.79 -6.28 0.08
N VAL A 80 -8.19 -5.28 0.84
CA VAL A 80 -9.61 -4.98 1.06
C VAL A 80 -10.26 -4.83 -0.32
N PRO A 81 -11.39 -5.51 -0.59
CA PRO A 81 -12.06 -5.40 -1.87
C PRO A 81 -12.43 -3.94 -2.15
N MET A 82 -11.92 -3.41 -3.25
CA MET A 82 -12.33 -2.10 -3.72
C MET A 82 -13.76 -2.14 -4.25
N GLN A 83 -14.48 -1.03 -4.17
CA GLN A 83 -15.73 -0.85 -4.91
C GLN A 83 -15.46 -1.09 -6.40
N PRO A 84 -16.42 -1.65 -7.17
CA PRO A 84 -16.19 -2.02 -8.56
C PRO A 84 -15.62 -0.89 -9.42
N LEU A 85 -16.17 0.32 -9.30
CA LEU A 85 -15.68 1.50 -10.04
C LEU A 85 -14.25 1.88 -9.58
N THR A 86 -13.98 1.84 -8.29
CA THR A 86 -12.63 2.11 -7.76
C THR A 86 -11.61 1.13 -8.32
N ALA A 87 -11.96 -0.17 -8.39
CA ALA A 87 -11.09 -1.21 -8.95
C ALA A 87 -10.85 -1.03 -10.45
N GLU A 88 -11.89 -0.66 -11.21
CA GLU A 88 -11.79 -0.38 -12.65
C GLU A 88 -10.89 0.83 -12.90
N VAL A 89 -11.10 1.93 -12.17
CA VAL A 89 -10.27 3.14 -12.28
C VAL A 89 -8.83 2.86 -11.84
N TYR A 90 -8.61 2.17 -10.72
CA TYR A 90 -7.28 1.75 -10.27
C TYR A 90 -6.53 0.98 -11.36
N SER A 91 -7.18 -0.02 -11.96
CA SER A 91 -6.58 -0.84 -13.01
C SER A 91 -6.24 -0.05 -14.28
N GLY A 92 -7.09 0.92 -14.64
CA GLY A 92 -6.87 1.80 -15.78
C GLY A 92 -5.79 2.85 -15.56
N LEU A 93 -5.54 3.26 -14.30
CA LEU A 93 -4.49 4.21 -13.96
C LEU A 93 -3.08 3.62 -14.03
N LEU A 94 -2.90 2.34 -13.67
CA LEU A 94 -1.56 1.75 -13.50
C LEU A 94 -0.67 1.80 -14.76
N PRO A 95 -1.14 1.48 -15.97
CA PRO A 95 -0.33 1.59 -17.18
C PRO A 95 0.19 3.02 -17.40
N GLU A 96 -0.70 4.00 -17.26
CA GLU A 96 -0.42 5.41 -17.47
C GLU A 96 0.57 5.97 -16.41
N ILE A 97 0.39 5.58 -15.13
CA ILE A 97 1.31 5.92 -14.04
C ILE A 97 2.72 5.38 -14.33
N ARG A 98 2.82 4.16 -14.87
CA ARG A 98 4.11 3.57 -15.26
C ARG A 98 4.76 4.32 -16.42
N GLU A 99 3.98 4.78 -17.40
CA GLU A 99 4.50 5.62 -18.49
C GLU A 99 5.01 6.97 -17.96
N ILE A 100 4.30 7.59 -17.00
CA ILE A 100 4.76 8.82 -16.35
C ILE A 100 6.06 8.55 -15.57
N ALA A 101 6.12 7.50 -14.80
CA ALA A 101 7.31 7.11 -14.05
C ALA A 101 8.51 6.81 -14.96
N ALA A 102 8.28 6.22 -16.12
CA ALA A 102 9.30 5.96 -17.13
C ALA A 102 9.71 7.22 -17.94
N GLY A 103 9.04 8.36 -17.76
CA GLY A 103 9.29 9.59 -18.51
C GLY A 103 8.82 9.55 -19.96
N THR A 104 7.95 8.61 -20.33
CA THR A 104 7.38 8.52 -21.70
C THR A 104 6.06 9.28 -21.84
N ARG A 105 5.44 9.66 -20.72
CA ARG A 105 4.22 10.47 -20.66
C ARG A 105 4.43 11.66 -19.72
N ALA A 106 4.10 12.86 -20.18
CA ALA A 106 4.20 14.08 -19.38
C ALA A 106 2.92 14.39 -18.60
N SER A 107 1.74 14.18 -19.21
CA SER A 107 0.46 14.54 -18.60
C SER A 107 0.11 13.60 -17.44
N THR A 108 -0.21 14.18 -16.29
CA THR A 108 -0.69 13.50 -15.09
C THR A 108 -2.21 13.56 -14.92
N GLN A 109 -2.91 14.07 -15.94
CA GLN A 109 -4.34 13.87 -16.13
C GLN A 109 -4.56 12.59 -16.92
N ILE A 110 -5.18 11.61 -16.29
CA ILE A 110 -5.37 10.26 -16.84
C ILE A 110 -6.86 10.03 -17.06
N GLN A 111 -7.22 9.65 -18.26
CA GLN A 111 -8.59 9.33 -18.64
C GLN A 111 -8.78 7.82 -18.65
N VAL A 112 -9.68 7.35 -17.81
CA VAL A 112 -10.01 5.92 -17.70
C VAL A 112 -11.40 5.72 -18.29
N PRO A 113 -11.55 4.93 -19.37
CA PRO A 113 -12.86 4.51 -19.86
C PRO A 113 -13.60 3.69 -18.80
N VAL A 114 -14.89 3.96 -18.61
CA VAL A 114 -15.78 3.24 -17.67
C VAL A 114 -17.15 3.08 -18.32
N SER A 115 -17.99 2.22 -17.75
CA SER A 115 -19.37 2.05 -18.22
C SER A 115 -20.31 2.00 -17.02
N ILE A 116 -20.82 3.17 -16.62
CA ILE A 116 -21.71 3.31 -15.48
C ILE A 116 -23.04 3.86 -15.95
N ALA A 117 -24.11 3.29 -15.44
CA ALA A 117 -25.47 3.81 -15.60
C ALA A 117 -26.12 3.92 -14.23
N TYR A 118 -26.72 5.07 -13.96
CA TYR A 118 -27.52 5.30 -12.75
C TYR A 118 -28.95 5.55 -13.17
N THR A 119 -29.87 4.71 -12.76
CA THR A 119 -31.30 4.96 -12.92
C THR A 119 -31.79 5.99 -11.89
N LYS A 120 -32.85 6.69 -12.23
CA LYS A 120 -33.53 7.62 -11.32
C LYS A 120 -33.91 6.96 -9.98
N GLU A 121 -34.35 5.70 -10.04
CA GLU A 121 -34.74 4.91 -8.87
C GLU A 121 -33.53 4.64 -7.97
N GLU A 122 -32.42 4.14 -8.52
CA GLU A 122 -31.18 3.89 -7.78
C GLU A 122 -30.59 5.15 -7.15
N LEU A 123 -30.75 6.30 -7.80
CA LEU A 123 -30.34 7.60 -7.27
C LEU A 123 -31.30 8.11 -6.18
N GLY A 124 -32.52 7.58 -6.07
CA GLY A 124 -33.56 8.07 -5.16
C GLY A 124 -33.98 9.51 -5.50
N VAL A 125 -34.06 9.85 -6.79
CA VAL A 125 -34.52 11.15 -7.28
C VAL A 125 -36.07 11.12 -7.35
N THR A 126 -36.72 12.00 -6.62
CA THR A 126 -38.20 12.05 -6.57
C THR A 126 -38.81 12.85 -7.74
N GLY A 127 -38.11 13.90 -8.18
CA GLY A 127 -38.46 14.69 -9.37
C GLY A 127 -38.00 14.05 -10.69
N THR A 128 -37.77 14.87 -11.69
CA THR A 128 -37.15 14.45 -12.96
C THR A 128 -35.65 14.55 -12.92
N LEU A 129 -34.94 13.69 -13.67
CA LEU A 129 -33.48 13.83 -13.83
C LEU A 129 -33.11 15.08 -14.60
N VAL A 130 -33.93 15.44 -15.57
CA VAL A 130 -33.72 16.59 -16.47
C VAL A 130 -34.98 17.46 -16.47
N ALA A 131 -34.79 18.76 -16.42
CA ALA A 131 -35.81 19.79 -16.61
C ALA A 131 -35.21 20.97 -17.36
N ASP A 132 -35.98 21.59 -18.25
CA ASP A 132 -35.58 22.78 -19.01
C ASP A 132 -34.20 22.61 -19.74
N GLY A 133 -33.93 21.41 -20.23
CA GLY A 133 -32.68 21.10 -20.94
C GLY A 133 -31.43 21.02 -20.04
N ALA A 134 -31.59 20.93 -18.73
CA ALA A 134 -30.48 20.77 -17.75
C ALA A 134 -30.75 19.63 -16.79
N ILE A 135 -29.68 19.03 -16.24
CA ILE A 135 -29.78 18.09 -15.12
C ILE A 135 -30.27 18.87 -13.90
N THR A 136 -31.32 18.38 -13.23
CA THR A 136 -31.88 19.06 -12.05
C THR A 136 -30.89 19.10 -10.91
N SER A 137 -31.00 20.09 -10.02
CA SER A 137 -30.14 20.21 -8.84
C SER A 137 -30.24 18.98 -7.94
N GLU A 138 -31.43 18.41 -7.77
CA GLU A 138 -31.64 17.17 -7.02
C GLU A 138 -30.87 16.01 -7.67
N ALA A 139 -31.04 15.80 -8.98
CA ALA A 139 -30.37 14.73 -9.71
C ALA A 139 -28.84 14.89 -9.63
N ASN A 140 -28.31 16.10 -9.86
CA ASN A 140 -26.88 16.37 -9.80
C ASN A 140 -26.29 16.10 -8.40
N ALA A 141 -26.98 16.48 -7.33
CA ALA A 141 -26.57 16.20 -5.96
C ALA A 141 -26.54 14.69 -5.67
N LYS A 142 -27.56 13.95 -6.11
CA LYS A 142 -27.66 12.51 -5.93
C LYS A 142 -26.62 11.74 -6.73
N ILE A 143 -26.38 12.11 -8.00
CA ILE A 143 -25.34 11.55 -8.85
C ILE A 143 -23.95 11.80 -8.22
N SER A 144 -23.72 13.03 -7.76
CA SER A 144 -22.44 13.39 -7.11
C SER A 144 -22.18 12.58 -5.85
N ALA A 145 -23.20 12.37 -5.03
CA ALA A 145 -23.10 11.56 -3.82
C ALA A 145 -22.82 10.08 -4.15
N ARG A 146 -23.55 9.54 -5.13
CA ARG A 146 -23.37 8.15 -5.57
C ARG A 146 -22.03 7.93 -6.22
N PHE A 147 -21.58 8.81 -7.11
CA PHE A 147 -20.27 8.73 -7.74
C PHE A 147 -19.12 8.77 -6.70
N ARG A 148 -19.24 9.64 -5.67
CA ARG A 148 -18.26 9.69 -4.57
C ARG A 148 -18.21 8.39 -3.79
N GLN A 149 -19.35 7.76 -3.55
CA GLN A 149 -19.43 6.47 -2.86
C GLN A 149 -18.80 5.34 -3.70
N ASP A 150 -19.13 5.28 -5.00
CA ASP A 150 -18.70 4.20 -5.89
C ASP A 150 -17.21 4.31 -6.25
N LEU A 151 -16.69 5.54 -6.43
CA LEU A 151 -15.27 5.74 -6.73
C LEU A 151 -14.38 5.66 -5.49
N ALA A 152 -14.87 6.04 -4.30
CA ALA A 152 -14.08 6.01 -3.05
C ALA A 152 -12.65 6.53 -3.23
N VAL A 153 -12.51 7.80 -3.63
CA VAL A 153 -11.25 8.40 -4.12
C VAL A 153 -10.10 8.35 -3.09
N ASP A 154 -10.40 8.38 -1.78
CA ASP A 154 -9.39 8.22 -0.73
C ASP A 154 -8.85 6.79 -0.70
N THR A 155 -9.72 5.79 -0.81
CA THR A 155 -9.31 4.38 -0.95
C THR A 155 -8.48 4.18 -2.21
N LEU A 156 -8.87 4.77 -3.34
CA LEU A 156 -8.10 4.73 -4.58
C LEU A 156 -6.67 5.25 -4.37
N LEU A 157 -6.53 6.42 -3.74
CA LEU A 157 -5.22 7.01 -3.45
C LEU A 157 -4.39 6.10 -2.53
N ASN A 158 -4.96 5.60 -1.45
CA ASN A 158 -4.26 4.71 -0.52
C ASN A 158 -3.81 3.40 -1.20
N GLN A 159 -4.66 2.81 -2.04
CA GLN A 159 -4.30 1.63 -2.85
C GLN A 159 -3.11 1.92 -3.78
N LEU A 160 -3.11 3.08 -4.44
CA LEU A 160 -2.00 3.49 -5.30
C LEU A 160 -0.70 3.65 -4.52
N LEU A 161 -0.72 4.37 -3.40
CA LEU A 161 0.48 4.69 -2.60
C LEU A 161 1.10 3.47 -1.92
N LEU A 162 0.26 2.55 -1.37
CA LEU A 162 0.77 1.41 -0.62
C LEU A 162 1.12 0.20 -1.50
N ARG A 163 0.57 0.12 -2.72
CA ARG A 163 0.81 -1.02 -3.61
C ARG A 163 1.78 -0.74 -4.75
N ASN A 164 2.04 0.55 -5.08
CA ASN A 164 2.92 0.95 -6.18
C ASN A 164 3.93 1.98 -5.70
N PRO A 165 4.83 1.60 -4.77
CA PRO A 165 5.69 2.56 -4.06
C PRO A 165 6.71 3.25 -4.96
N TYR A 166 7.15 2.59 -6.04
CA TYR A 166 8.16 3.13 -6.94
C TYR A 166 7.56 4.10 -7.97
N GLU A 167 6.46 3.74 -8.60
CA GLU A 167 5.92 4.43 -9.77
C GLU A 167 5.37 5.83 -9.46
N LEU A 168 5.22 6.18 -8.17
CA LEU A 168 4.64 7.45 -7.71
C LEU A 168 5.67 8.42 -7.12
N TYR A 169 6.96 8.27 -7.41
CA TYR A 169 8.01 9.17 -6.93
C TYR A 169 7.81 10.64 -7.36
N TRP A 170 7.16 10.86 -8.49
CA TRP A 170 6.88 12.18 -9.06
C TRP A 170 5.63 12.84 -8.49
N PHE A 171 4.77 12.12 -7.79
CA PHE A 171 3.46 12.60 -7.32
C PHE A 171 3.57 13.43 -6.04
N ASP A 172 2.85 14.55 -5.99
CA ASP A 172 2.73 15.37 -4.77
C ASP A 172 1.62 14.85 -3.86
N LYS A 173 2.00 14.05 -2.89
CA LYS A 173 1.07 13.46 -1.92
C LYS A 173 0.42 14.51 -1.00
N THR A 174 1.04 15.68 -0.83
CA THR A 174 0.52 16.74 0.04
C THR A 174 -0.72 17.42 -0.53
N VAL A 175 -0.99 17.24 -1.82
CA VAL A 175 -2.15 17.83 -2.51
C VAL A 175 -3.28 16.81 -2.70
N GLY A 176 -2.96 15.52 -2.74
CA GLY A 176 -3.91 14.45 -3.05
C GLY A 176 -4.30 14.41 -4.52
N ILE A 177 -5.36 13.66 -4.84
CA ILE A 177 -5.88 13.50 -6.20
C ILE A 177 -7.28 14.06 -6.34
N SER A 178 -7.68 14.39 -7.57
CA SER A 178 -9.08 14.69 -7.90
C SER A 178 -9.55 13.80 -9.05
N ALA A 179 -10.80 13.40 -9.02
CA ALA A 179 -11.44 12.63 -10.07
C ALA A 179 -12.72 13.32 -10.53
N GLY A 180 -12.91 13.41 -11.84
CA GLY A 180 -14.08 14.03 -12.45
C GLY A 180 -14.61 13.20 -13.61
N CYS A 181 -15.89 13.37 -13.92
CA CYS A 181 -16.53 12.73 -15.06
C CYS A 181 -17.53 13.65 -15.72
N GLY A 182 -17.75 13.44 -17.02
CA GLY A 182 -18.91 13.95 -17.74
C GLY A 182 -20.09 13.00 -17.56
N ILE A 183 -21.28 13.55 -17.40
CA ILE A 183 -22.52 12.82 -17.23
C ILE A 183 -23.46 13.12 -18.38
N SER A 184 -24.09 12.09 -18.92
CA SER A 184 -25.11 12.21 -19.95
C SER A 184 -26.42 11.58 -19.49
N CYS A 185 -27.48 12.39 -19.30
CA CYS A 185 -28.77 11.89 -18.85
C CYS A 185 -29.79 11.88 -20.00
N THR A 186 -30.48 10.75 -20.17
CA THR A 186 -31.55 10.56 -21.16
C THR A 186 -32.69 9.80 -20.51
N GLY A 187 -33.91 10.36 -20.53
CA GLY A 187 -35.05 9.77 -19.86
C GLY A 187 -34.82 9.62 -18.36
N GLU A 188 -34.88 8.42 -17.86
CA GLU A 188 -34.69 8.08 -16.43
C GLU A 188 -33.30 7.47 -16.11
N VAL A 189 -32.33 7.62 -17.01
CA VAL A 189 -30.97 7.07 -16.85
C VAL A 189 -29.92 8.13 -17.09
N CYS A 190 -28.91 8.19 -16.22
CA CYS A 190 -27.70 8.98 -16.38
C CYS A 190 -26.51 8.03 -16.55
N THR A 191 -25.65 8.29 -17.56
CA THR A 191 -24.48 7.46 -17.90
C THR A 191 -23.18 8.23 -17.73
N ILE A 192 -22.16 7.53 -17.32
CA ILE A 192 -20.76 7.99 -17.25
C ILE A 192 -19.92 7.00 -18.05
N VAL A 193 -19.15 7.50 -19.00
CA VAL A 193 -18.35 6.66 -19.91
C VAL A 193 -16.85 6.85 -19.74
N GLN A 194 -16.45 7.84 -18.93
CA GLN A 194 -15.05 8.16 -18.68
C GLN A 194 -14.91 8.85 -17.33
N VAL A 195 -13.86 8.47 -16.60
CA VAL A 195 -13.37 9.17 -15.41
C VAL A 195 -12.02 9.79 -15.73
N THR A 196 -11.83 11.07 -15.42
CA THR A 196 -10.54 11.76 -15.51
C THR A 196 -9.99 11.92 -14.11
N VAL A 197 -8.82 11.31 -13.85
CA VAL A 197 -8.09 11.46 -12.58
C VAL A 197 -6.93 12.44 -12.78
N SER A 198 -6.83 13.45 -11.93
CA SER A 198 -5.76 14.44 -11.92
C SER A 198 -4.86 14.20 -10.72
N MET A 199 -3.57 14.01 -10.98
CA MET A 199 -2.54 13.69 -10.00
C MET A 199 -1.45 14.77 -10.07
N PRO A 200 -1.44 15.79 -9.18
CA PRO A 200 -0.44 16.85 -9.22
C PRO A 200 0.98 16.32 -9.07
N ALA A 201 1.90 16.86 -9.89
CA ALA A 201 3.31 16.52 -9.82
C ALA A 201 4.00 17.31 -8.72
N ALA A 202 4.88 16.67 -7.94
CA ALA A 202 5.72 17.33 -6.97
C ALA A 202 6.64 18.36 -7.65
N ALA A 203 6.92 19.47 -6.97
CA ALA A 203 7.67 20.60 -7.54
C ALA A 203 9.01 20.20 -8.16
N ALA A 204 9.69 19.20 -7.59
CA ALA A 204 10.95 18.67 -8.12
C ALA A 204 10.84 18.07 -9.52
N TYR A 205 9.68 17.50 -9.85
CA TYR A 205 9.40 16.80 -11.11
C TYR A 205 8.44 17.56 -12.02
N GLN A 206 7.92 18.70 -11.58
CA GLN A 206 6.92 19.46 -12.31
C GLN A 206 7.46 19.99 -13.63
N GLY A 207 6.64 19.89 -14.67
CA GLY A 207 6.87 20.47 -15.99
C GLY A 207 6.25 21.86 -16.13
N GLY A 208 5.53 22.11 -17.24
CA GLY A 208 4.89 23.40 -17.52
C GLY A 208 3.68 23.73 -16.65
N SER A 209 3.12 22.77 -15.93
CA SER A 209 2.00 22.92 -14.99
C SER A 209 2.05 21.89 -13.90
N GLU A 210 1.25 22.05 -12.84
CA GLU A 210 1.12 21.07 -11.76
C GLU A 210 0.61 19.68 -12.22
N LEU A 211 -0.06 19.63 -13.37
CA LEU A 211 -0.57 18.40 -13.98
C LEU A 211 0.31 17.88 -15.11
N THR A 212 1.59 18.23 -15.08
CA THR A 212 2.60 17.73 -16.03
C THR A 212 3.91 17.42 -15.32
N VAL A 213 4.50 16.26 -15.64
CA VAL A 213 5.87 15.90 -15.26
C VAL A 213 6.83 16.36 -16.36
N ASP A 214 7.96 16.93 -15.95
CA ASP A 214 9.10 17.17 -16.83
C ASP A 214 9.83 15.83 -17.06
N THR A 215 9.63 15.26 -18.23
CA THR A 215 10.22 13.96 -18.59
C THR A 215 11.75 13.95 -18.58
N ALA A 216 12.40 15.13 -18.67
CA ALA A 216 13.86 15.23 -18.55
C ALA A 216 14.37 15.03 -17.11
N LYS A 217 13.48 15.16 -16.12
CA LYS A 217 13.81 14.98 -14.68
C LYS A 217 13.64 13.54 -14.18
N THR A 218 13.16 12.62 -15.02
CA THR A 218 12.90 11.23 -14.62
C THR A 218 14.14 10.32 -14.69
N GLY A 219 15.28 10.85 -15.15
CA GLY A 219 16.51 10.08 -15.37
C GLY A 219 17.05 9.42 -14.11
N ALA A 220 17.02 10.13 -12.98
CA ALA A 220 17.48 9.59 -11.69
C ALA A 220 16.62 8.38 -11.24
N ALA A 221 15.31 8.45 -11.41
CA ALA A 221 14.42 7.35 -11.10
C ALA A 221 14.66 6.14 -12.03
N SER A 222 14.93 6.38 -13.32
CA SER A 222 15.28 5.32 -14.26
C SER A 222 16.59 4.64 -13.90
N ALA A 223 17.61 5.39 -13.45
CA ALA A 223 18.86 4.85 -12.96
C ALA A 223 18.67 4.02 -11.68
N ALA A 224 17.89 4.54 -10.71
CA ALA A 224 17.55 3.83 -9.49
C ALA A 224 16.82 2.50 -9.77
N ALA A 225 15.90 2.47 -10.75
CA ALA A 225 15.23 1.25 -11.17
C ALA A 225 16.21 0.20 -11.74
N GLN A 226 17.22 0.64 -12.50
CA GLN A 226 18.26 -0.25 -13.02
C GLN A 226 19.14 -0.82 -11.89
N THR A 227 19.48 0.00 -10.89
CA THR A 227 20.22 -0.45 -9.71
C THR A 227 19.41 -1.50 -8.95
N ALA A 228 18.13 -1.24 -8.66
CA ALA A 228 17.26 -2.20 -7.99
C ALA A 228 17.17 -3.53 -8.77
N ALA A 229 17.00 -3.46 -10.09
CA ALA A 229 16.95 -4.65 -10.94
C ALA A 229 18.28 -5.44 -10.90
N ALA A 230 19.43 -4.76 -10.82
CA ALA A 230 20.74 -5.40 -10.68
C ALA A 230 20.88 -6.10 -9.32
N VAL A 231 20.38 -5.50 -8.23
CA VAL A 231 20.35 -6.13 -6.89
C VAL A 231 19.57 -7.44 -6.94
N VAL A 232 18.39 -7.43 -7.55
CA VAL A 232 17.55 -8.64 -7.71
C VAL A 232 18.26 -9.69 -8.59
N ALA A 233 18.86 -9.27 -9.71
CA ALA A 233 19.58 -10.18 -10.60
C ALA A 233 20.77 -10.86 -9.91
N GLY A 234 21.41 -10.18 -8.96
CA GLY A 234 22.51 -10.74 -8.15
C GLY A 234 22.09 -11.87 -7.21
N GLN A 235 20.78 -12.05 -6.98
CA GLN A 235 20.23 -13.07 -6.07
C GLN A 235 19.63 -14.28 -6.79
N GLN A 236 19.93 -14.46 -8.09
CA GLN A 236 19.46 -15.63 -8.84
C GLN A 236 20.05 -16.91 -8.26
N GLY A 237 19.17 -17.89 -7.99
CA GLY A 237 19.55 -19.19 -7.42
C GLY A 237 19.53 -19.25 -5.88
N SER A 238 19.41 -18.12 -5.19
CA SER A 238 19.19 -18.08 -3.74
C SER A 238 17.77 -18.52 -3.37
N SER A 239 17.61 -19.08 -2.16
CA SER A 239 16.29 -19.33 -1.59
C SER A 239 15.51 -18.02 -1.37
N ASP A 240 14.22 -18.12 -1.16
CA ASP A 240 13.40 -16.92 -0.92
C ASP A 240 13.83 -16.17 0.34
N TYR A 241 14.18 -16.89 1.40
CA TYR A 241 14.72 -16.27 2.62
C TYR A 241 16.06 -15.58 2.38
N GLU A 242 16.99 -16.21 1.66
CA GLU A 242 18.28 -15.60 1.34
C GLU A 242 18.14 -14.33 0.51
N LYS A 243 17.18 -14.28 -0.44
CA LYS A 243 16.87 -13.07 -1.20
C LYS A 243 16.36 -11.96 -0.27
N LEU A 244 15.40 -12.26 0.59
CA LEU A 244 14.86 -11.29 1.56
C LEU A 244 15.95 -10.74 2.48
N ARG A 245 16.85 -11.62 2.97
CA ARG A 245 18.03 -11.22 3.77
C ARG A 245 19.01 -10.35 3.00
N ALA A 246 19.27 -10.67 1.74
CA ALA A 246 20.14 -9.89 0.89
C ALA A 246 19.56 -8.48 0.65
N TYR A 247 18.24 -8.35 0.49
CA TYR A 247 17.59 -7.05 0.35
C TYR A 247 17.67 -6.21 1.61
N LEU A 248 17.44 -6.80 2.78
CA LEU A 248 17.68 -6.14 4.07
C LEU A 248 19.11 -5.61 4.14
N THR A 249 20.10 -6.49 3.89
CA THR A 249 21.53 -6.16 3.99
C THR A 249 21.91 -5.07 2.98
N TYR A 250 21.39 -5.12 1.75
CA TYR A 250 21.63 -4.11 0.75
C TYR A 250 21.15 -2.75 1.24
N ILE A 251 19.88 -2.65 1.64
CA ILE A 251 19.25 -1.38 2.04
C ILE A 251 19.96 -0.77 3.25
N THR A 252 20.22 -1.54 4.30
CA THR A 252 20.92 -1.05 5.51
C THR A 252 22.42 -0.79 5.28
N GLY A 253 22.99 -1.24 4.19
CA GLY A 253 24.34 -0.95 3.77
C GLY A 253 24.47 0.31 2.90
N GLU A 254 23.43 0.67 2.16
CA GLU A 254 23.45 1.80 1.23
C GLU A 254 23.05 3.13 1.90
N VAL A 255 22.10 3.10 2.86
CA VAL A 255 21.55 4.30 3.48
C VAL A 255 21.58 4.22 5.01
N SER A 256 21.53 5.39 5.66
CA SER A 256 21.33 5.54 7.09
C SER A 256 20.09 6.38 7.36
N TYR A 257 19.52 6.28 8.58
CA TYR A 257 18.32 7.01 8.93
C TYR A 257 18.53 8.52 8.98
N ASN A 258 17.75 9.27 8.19
CA ASN A 258 17.83 10.73 8.13
C ASN A 258 16.99 11.40 9.22
N SER A 259 17.51 11.45 10.45
CA SER A 259 16.82 12.13 11.56
C SER A 259 16.62 13.63 11.31
N GLY A 260 17.46 14.26 10.48
CA GLY A 260 17.34 15.68 10.15
C GLY A 260 16.09 15.99 9.32
N ALA A 261 15.58 15.02 8.56
CA ALA A 261 14.37 15.17 7.77
C ALA A 261 13.09 15.26 8.63
N LEU A 262 13.13 14.82 9.88
CA LEU A 262 12.00 14.93 10.80
C LEU A 262 11.85 16.35 11.36
N ALA A 263 12.76 17.26 11.04
CA ALA A 263 12.66 18.65 11.49
C ALA A 263 11.49 19.37 10.81
N ALA A 264 10.81 20.25 11.56
CA ALA A 264 9.71 21.04 11.06
C ALA A 264 10.12 21.86 9.82
N GLY A 265 9.34 21.76 8.75
CA GLY A 265 9.57 22.49 7.50
C GLY A 265 10.41 21.77 6.46
N THR A 266 10.87 20.53 6.69
CA THR A 266 11.47 19.70 5.65
C THR A 266 10.41 19.37 4.60
N ALA A 267 10.71 19.66 3.33
CA ALA A 267 9.80 19.38 2.23
C ALA A 267 9.63 17.86 2.07
N TYR A 268 8.39 17.43 1.84
CA TYR A 268 8.14 16.06 1.45
C TYR A 268 8.79 15.78 0.09
N GLY A 269 9.60 14.73 -0.01
CA GLY A 269 10.27 14.36 -1.26
C GLY A 269 11.49 13.48 -1.02
N ASP A 270 12.65 14.07 -0.97
CA ASP A 270 13.92 13.35 -1.05
C ASP A 270 14.11 12.25 0.01
N PRO A 271 14.07 12.53 1.32
CA PRO A 271 14.28 11.49 2.33
C PRO A 271 13.16 10.46 2.44
N TRP A 272 12.01 10.72 1.83
CA TRP A 272 10.85 9.82 1.81
C TRP A 272 10.75 9.02 0.51
N GLN A 273 11.63 9.29 -0.48
CA GLN A 273 11.57 8.65 -1.79
C GLN A 273 12.43 7.39 -1.86
N VAL A 274 11.84 6.34 -2.41
CA VAL A 274 12.51 5.06 -2.62
C VAL A 274 13.72 5.13 -3.55
N ILE A 275 13.75 6.10 -4.48
CA ILE A 275 14.85 6.24 -5.44
C ILE A 275 16.19 6.54 -4.78
N TYR A 276 16.18 7.20 -3.61
CA TYR A 276 17.40 7.55 -2.89
C TYR A 276 18.09 6.36 -2.20
N VAL A 277 17.43 5.21 -2.13
CA VAL A 277 18.04 3.96 -1.67
C VAL A 277 18.86 3.32 -2.80
N PHE A 278 18.59 3.70 -4.06
CA PHE A 278 19.17 3.07 -5.25
C PHE A 278 19.96 4.04 -6.14
N ASP A 279 20.29 5.24 -5.64
CA ASP A 279 20.99 6.27 -6.41
C ASP A 279 22.53 6.06 -6.45
N GLY A 280 23.05 5.16 -5.61
CA GLY A 280 24.49 4.89 -5.50
C GLY A 280 25.27 5.99 -4.78
N ASP A 281 24.58 6.92 -4.10
CA ASP A 281 25.18 7.99 -3.30
C ASP A 281 25.02 7.69 -1.81
N SER A 282 26.08 7.20 -1.17
CA SER A 282 26.10 6.87 0.27
C SER A 282 25.92 8.07 1.19
N SER A 283 25.92 9.30 0.67
CA SER A 283 25.58 10.52 1.42
C SER A 283 24.09 10.80 1.47
N THR A 284 23.31 10.18 0.59
CA THR A 284 21.85 10.29 0.57
C THR A 284 21.24 9.35 1.59
N ASN A 285 20.45 9.90 2.49
CA ASN A 285 19.83 9.17 3.60
C ASN A 285 18.31 9.32 3.58
N VAL A 286 17.59 8.29 4.02
CA VAL A 286 16.14 8.24 3.97
C VAL A 286 15.51 8.03 5.36
N VAL A 287 14.21 8.28 5.47
CA VAL A 287 13.41 7.93 6.65
C VAL A 287 12.77 6.56 6.46
N CYS A 288 12.01 6.10 7.45
CA CYS A 288 11.36 4.78 7.44
C CYS A 288 10.59 4.46 6.14
N GLU A 289 9.96 5.48 5.53
CA GLU A 289 9.25 5.31 4.27
C GLU A 289 10.18 4.89 3.12
N GLY A 290 11.40 5.45 3.04
CA GLY A 290 12.40 5.05 2.05
C GLY A 290 12.83 3.59 2.24
N TYR A 291 13.15 3.18 3.47
CA TYR A 291 13.51 1.80 3.80
C TYR A 291 12.40 0.80 3.43
N ALA A 292 11.20 1.04 3.92
CA ALA A 292 10.08 0.12 3.73
C ALA A 292 9.67 0.00 2.25
N LYS A 293 9.65 1.12 1.51
CA LYS A 293 9.36 1.13 0.07
C LYS A 293 10.45 0.44 -0.74
N ALA A 294 11.72 0.63 -0.40
CA ALA A 294 12.83 -0.03 -1.08
C ALA A 294 12.75 -1.56 -0.92
N PHE A 295 12.48 -2.03 0.30
CA PHE A 295 12.33 -3.44 0.55
C PHE A 295 11.14 -4.04 -0.23
N LYS A 296 9.98 -3.38 -0.19
CA LYS A 296 8.84 -3.80 -0.99
C LYS A 296 9.15 -3.80 -2.49
N TYR A 297 9.85 -2.78 -3.00
CA TYR A 297 10.17 -2.69 -4.41
C TYR A 297 11.05 -3.85 -4.89
N LEU A 298 12.09 -4.21 -4.13
CA LEU A 298 12.91 -5.39 -4.43
C LEU A 298 12.10 -6.69 -4.39
N CYS A 299 11.18 -6.81 -3.43
CA CYS A 299 10.25 -7.94 -3.38
C CYS A 299 9.34 -7.99 -4.62
N ASP A 300 8.75 -6.87 -5.01
CA ASP A 300 7.84 -6.79 -6.17
C ASP A 300 8.56 -7.07 -7.51
N LEU A 301 9.85 -6.74 -7.61
CA LEU A 301 10.69 -7.10 -8.75
C LEU A 301 11.05 -8.59 -8.80
N THR A 302 11.07 -9.25 -7.64
CA THR A 302 11.47 -10.66 -7.50
C THR A 302 10.26 -11.58 -7.63
N TRP A 303 9.21 -11.30 -6.88
CA TRP A 303 7.97 -12.08 -6.86
C TRP A 303 6.83 -11.24 -7.41
N ARG A 304 6.21 -11.73 -8.47
CA ARG A 304 5.09 -11.03 -9.10
C ARG A 304 3.91 -10.94 -8.15
N SER A 305 3.15 -9.85 -8.24
CA SER A 305 1.89 -9.72 -7.51
C SER A 305 1.02 -10.97 -7.70
N GLY A 306 0.64 -11.61 -6.59
CA GLY A 306 -0.12 -12.87 -6.61
C GLY A 306 0.73 -14.15 -6.62
N ASP A 307 2.07 -14.04 -6.58
CA ASP A 307 2.92 -15.20 -6.33
C ASP A 307 2.64 -15.71 -4.90
N PRO A 308 2.27 -16.99 -4.72
CA PRO A 308 1.97 -17.51 -3.39
C PRO A 308 3.21 -17.73 -2.52
N ALA A 309 4.42 -17.73 -3.10
CA ALA A 309 5.66 -18.05 -2.38
C ALA A 309 6.04 -16.93 -1.39
N VAL A 310 6.07 -15.69 -1.86
CA VAL A 310 6.39 -14.52 -1.03
C VAL A 310 5.54 -13.32 -1.44
N GLN A 311 4.99 -12.63 -0.46
CA GLN A 311 4.33 -11.33 -0.63
C GLN A 311 4.91 -10.33 0.37
N CYS A 312 5.06 -9.09 -0.06
CA CYS A 312 5.53 -8.00 0.79
C CYS A 312 4.57 -6.82 0.69
N LEU A 313 4.13 -6.33 1.84
CA LEU A 313 3.21 -5.21 1.95
C LEU A 313 3.88 -4.05 2.65
N LEU A 314 3.42 -2.83 2.34
CA LEU A 314 3.71 -1.64 3.13
C LEU A 314 2.60 -1.46 4.16
N ALA A 315 2.98 -1.30 5.41
CA ALA A 315 2.09 -0.91 6.49
C ALA A 315 2.51 0.47 7.01
N THR A 316 1.54 1.29 7.31
CA THR A 316 1.70 2.61 7.93
C THR A 316 0.94 2.68 9.25
N GLY A 317 1.40 3.54 10.14
CA GLY A 317 0.78 3.69 11.45
C GLY A 317 1.73 4.33 12.45
N THR A 318 1.62 3.95 13.71
CA THR A 318 2.51 4.40 14.76
C THR A 318 3.33 3.24 15.31
N MET A 319 4.57 3.54 15.72
CA MET A 319 5.46 2.65 16.44
C MET A 319 5.86 3.30 17.76
N ASP A 320 5.94 2.51 18.83
CA ASP A 320 6.41 2.96 20.15
C ASP A 320 7.31 1.89 20.79
N GLY A 321 8.30 2.31 21.55
CA GLY A 321 9.24 1.42 22.27
C GLY A 321 10.50 1.04 21.49
N GLY A 322 10.62 1.38 20.20
CA GLY A 322 11.79 1.14 19.36
C GLY A 322 12.93 2.13 19.59
N THR A 323 13.66 2.48 18.55
CA THR A 323 14.70 3.52 18.57
C THR A 323 14.07 4.90 18.61
N GLY A 324 12.79 5.03 18.29
CA GLY A 324 11.96 6.22 18.36
C GLY A 324 10.50 5.86 18.62
N ALA A 325 9.67 6.89 18.74
CA ALA A 325 8.22 6.77 18.82
C ALA A 325 7.58 7.76 17.83
N GLY A 326 6.43 7.39 17.29
CA GLY A 326 5.71 8.26 16.36
C GLY A 326 5.22 7.50 15.14
N GLY A 327 4.88 8.26 14.11
CA GLY A 327 4.47 7.71 12.86
C GLY A 327 5.56 6.86 12.21
N HIS A 328 5.20 5.72 11.60
CA HIS A 328 6.15 4.76 11.08
C HIS A 328 5.60 4.02 9.85
N MET A 329 6.53 3.60 8.98
CA MET A 329 6.25 2.70 7.86
C MET A 329 7.15 1.48 7.94
N TRP A 330 6.55 0.30 7.77
CA TRP A 330 7.24 -0.99 7.84
C TRP A 330 6.65 -1.98 6.83
N ASN A 331 7.12 -3.20 6.84
CA ASN A 331 6.64 -4.25 5.94
C ASN A 331 6.01 -5.41 6.72
N ILE A 332 5.02 -6.03 6.09
CA ILE A 332 4.54 -7.37 6.43
C ILE A 332 4.93 -8.30 5.29
N VAL A 333 5.59 -9.39 5.62
CA VAL A 333 6.06 -10.38 4.64
C VAL A 333 5.34 -11.69 4.86
N THR A 334 4.69 -12.18 3.82
CA THR A 334 4.18 -13.56 3.77
C THR A 334 5.26 -14.45 3.16
N ILE A 335 5.68 -15.47 3.88
CA ILE A 335 6.62 -16.50 3.43
C ILE A 335 6.28 -17.82 4.13
N GLY A 336 6.36 -18.95 3.45
CA GLY A 336 5.99 -20.25 4.00
C GLY A 336 4.52 -20.32 4.44
N GLY A 337 3.64 -19.51 3.83
CA GLY A 337 2.21 -19.45 4.16
C GLY A 337 1.86 -18.73 5.46
N ARG A 338 2.82 -18.05 6.11
CA ARG A 338 2.63 -17.24 7.32
C ARG A 338 3.10 -15.82 7.13
N ASN A 339 2.60 -14.92 7.96
CA ASN A 339 2.88 -13.49 7.88
C ASN A 339 3.79 -13.08 9.03
N TYR A 340 4.79 -12.27 8.73
CA TYR A 340 5.83 -11.83 9.65
C TYR A 340 6.02 -10.33 9.58
N LEU A 341 6.37 -9.72 10.70
CA LEU A 341 6.87 -8.35 10.73
C LEU A 341 8.26 -8.28 10.09
N ALA A 342 8.48 -7.29 9.24
CA ALA A 342 9.80 -6.91 8.74
C ALA A 342 9.95 -5.38 8.83
N ASP A 343 10.63 -4.92 9.86
CA ASP A 343 10.94 -3.50 10.05
C ASP A 343 12.39 -3.22 9.68
N VAL A 344 12.62 -3.01 8.38
CA VAL A 344 13.96 -2.80 7.82
C VAL A 344 14.65 -1.57 8.42
N THR A 345 13.90 -0.52 8.74
CA THR A 345 14.42 0.69 9.40
C THR A 345 15.03 0.36 10.75
N ASN A 346 14.32 -0.41 11.57
CA ASN A 346 14.78 -0.78 12.91
C ASN A 346 15.74 -1.99 12.92
N CYS A 347 16.12 -2.49 11.76
CA CYS A 347 17.23 -3.42 11.58
C CYS A 347 18.55 -2.72 11.17
N ASP A 348 18.53 -1.41 10.92
CA ASP A 348 19.73 -0.65 10.57
C ASP A 348 20.66 -0.47 11.78
N THR A 349 21.92 -0.17 11.50
CA THR A 349 22.97 0.00 12.50
C THR A 349 22.60 1.04 13.56
N GLY A 350 22.73 0.66 14.83
CA GLY A 350 22.43 1.53 15.96
C GLY A 350 20.97 1.55 16.40
N THR A 351 20.09 0.80 15.75
CA THR A 351 18.69 0.66 16.13
C THR A 351 18.45 -0.51 17.10
N ALA A 352 17.24 -0.58 17.68
CA ALA A 352 16.88 -1.61 18.65
C ALA A 352 16.83 -3.03 18.04
N GLY A 353 16.54 -3.15 16.76
CA GLY A 353 16.42 -4.43 16.06
C GLY A 353 17.64 -4.84 15.24
N ALA A 354 18.71 -4.03 15.27
CA ALA A 354 19.91 -4.34 14.49
C ALA A 354 20.57 -5.67 14.94
N PRO A 355 21.12 -6.47 14.01
CA PRO A 355 21.02 -6.28 12.54
C PRO A 355 19.74 -6.88 11.93
N ASP A 356 18.97 -7.71 12.65
CA ASP A 356 17.87 -8.52 12.08
C ASP A 356 16.80 -8.96 13.10
N LEU A 357 16.81 -8.46 14.33
CA LEU A 357 15.85 -8.88 15.36
C LEU A 357 14.39 -8.52 15.04
N LEU A 358 14.16 -7.55 14.15
CA LEU A 358 12.84 -7.14 13.67
C LEU A 358 12.61 -7.53 12.18
N PHE A 359 13.39 -8.50 11.72
CA PHE A 359 13.27 -9.04 10.37
C PHE A 359 12.66 -10.42 10.39
N LEU A 360 11.50 -10.57 9.76
CA LEU A 360 10.68 -11.79 9.77
C LEU A 360 10.47 -12.32 11.19
N CYS A 361 10.30 -11.42 12.14
CA CYS A 361 10.18 -11.77 13.54
C CYS A 361 8.73 -12.12 13.92
N GLY A 362 8.60 -12.88 15.03
CA GLY A 362 7.31 -13.15 15.65
C GLY A 362 6.81 -11.95 16.44
N VAL A 363 5.49 -11.83 16.55
CA VAL A 363 4.82 -10.76 17.29
C VAL A 363 3.83 -11.31 18.29
N ARG A 364 3.42 -10.49 19.28
CA ARG A 364 2.41 -10.82 20.29
C ARG A 364 1.21 -9.90 20.14
N GLY A 365 0.03 -10.41 20.43
CA GLY A 365 -1.21 -9.64 20.44
C GLY A 365 -2.04 -9.85 19.18
N SER A 366 -3.16 -9.15 19.12
CA SER A 366 -4.08 -9.25 18.00
C SER A 366 -3.54 -8.55 16.76
N ALA A 367 -3.60 -9.18 15.62
CA ALA A 367 -3.27 -8.60 14.34
C ALA A 367 -4.26 -7.53 13.85
N THR A 368 -5.42 -7.38 14.51
CA THR A 368 -6.51 -6.54 13.99
C THR A 368 -6.21 -5.04 13.97
N GLN A 369 -5.45 -4.55 14.94
CA GLN A 369 -5.13 -3.11 15.02
C GLN A 369 -3.73 -2.83 15.52
N SER A 370 -3.19 -3.67 16.42
CA SER A 370 -1.87 -3.48 17.00
C SER A 370 -1.26 -4.81 17.43
N TYR A 371 0.05 -4.83 17.47
CA TYR A 371 0.84 -5.96 17.95
C TYR A 371 2.17 -5.48 18.55
N THR A 372 2.84 -6.36 19.26
CA THR A 372 4.11 -6.07 19.91
C THR A 372 5.18 -7.04 19.46
N ALA A 373 6.32 -6.53 19.03
CA ALA A 373 7.54 -7.27 18.78
C ALA A 373 8.54 -7.05 19.92
N ALA A 374 9.46 -7.98 20.09
CA ALA A 374 10.53 -7.86 21.09
C ALA A 374 11.90 -7.79 20.38
N ALA A 375 12.67 -6.76 20.66
CA ALA A 375 14.01 -6.60 20.13
C ALA A 375 14.93 -5.85 21.11
N GLY A 376 16.16 -6.29 21.24
CA GLY A 376 17.16 -5.63 22.10
C GLY A 376 16.74 -5.46 23.56
N GLY A 377 15.93 -6.37 24.10
CA GLY A 377 15.38 -6.28 25.46
C GLY A 377 14.26 -5.28 25.63
N ARG A 378 13.69 -4.76 24.56
CA ARG A 378 12.57 -3.82 24.53
C ARG A 378 11.34 -4.47 23.92
N GLU A 379 10.16 -4.01 24.32
CA GLU A 379 8.90 -4.28 23.62
C GLU A 379 8.59 -3.10 22.70
N ILE A 380 8.31 -3.39 21.44
CA ILE A 380 8.04 -2.40 20.40
C ILE A 380 6.63 -2.64 19.92
N ARG A 381 5.76 -1.64 20.11
CA ARG A 381 4.35 -1.72 19.72
C ARG A 381 4.14 -1.05 18.37
N TYR A 382 3.43 -1.72 17.49
CA TYR A 382 2.98 -1.23 16.19
C TYR A 382 1.45 -1.12 16.18
N VAL A 383 0.93 -0.02 15.64
CA VAL A 383 -0.52 0.23 15.50
C VAL A 383 -0.78 0.70 14.07
N TYR A 384 -1.64 0.00 13.34
CA TYR A 384 -2.02 0.40 11.98
C TYR A 384 -2.86 1.67 11.97
N ASP A 385 -2.62 2.53 10.98
CA ASP A 385 -3.46 3.69 10.69
C ASP A 385 -4.63 3.38 9.74
N ASP A 386 -5.44 4.39 9.44
CA ASP A 386 -6.58 4.25 8.53
C ASP A 386 -6.16 4.00 7.07
N HIS A 387 -4.94 4.44 6.66
CA HIS A 387 -4.42 4.18 5.33
C HIS A 387 -4.21 2.68 5.14
N THR A 388 -3.47 2.05 6.03
CA THR A 388 -3.25 0.60 6.02
C THR A 388 -4.56 -0.16 6.08
N ARG A 389 -5.47 0.23 6.99
CA ARG A 389 -6.78 -0.43 7.15
C ARG A 389 -7.70 -0.29 5.94
N SER A 390 -7.55 0.77 5.16
CA SER A 390 -8.34 0.96 3.93
C SER A 390 -7.84 0.12 2.74
N VAL A 391 -6.60 -0.39 2.82
CA VAL A 391 -5.95 -1.12 1.73
C VAL A 391 -5.84 -2.61 2.01
N TYR A 392 -5.54 -2.98 3.25
CA TYR A 392 -5.29 -4.35 3.65
C TYR A 392 -6.22 -4.82 4.74
N ASP A 393 -6.55 -6.12 4.71
CA ASP A 393 -7.24 -6.78 5.80
C ASP A 393 -6.29 -6.87 7.00
N THR A 394 -6.53 -6.03 8.00
CA THR A 394 -5.74 -5.97 9.23
C THR A 394 -6.16 -7.00 10.30
N GLU A 395 -7.16 -7.84 10.00
CA GLU A 395 -7.44 -9.05 10.79
C GLU A 395 -6.45 -10.19 10.48
N LEU A 396 -5.46 -9.89 9.67
CA LEU A 396 -4.38 -10.79 9.36
C LEU A 396 -3.64 -11.21 10.61
N GLU A 397 -3.56 -12.51 10.82
CA GLU A 397 -2.74 -13.08 11.87
C GLU A 397 -1.26 -13.05 11.47
N LEU A 398 -0.43 -12.37 12.26
CA LEU A 398 1.02 -12.47 12.16
C LEU A 398 1.50 -13.62 13.05
N SER A 399 2.55 -14.31 12.62
CA SER A 399 3.20 -15.37 13.38
C SER A 399 3.67 -14.87 14.75
N ASP A 400 3.50 -15.66 15.77
CA ASP A 400 4.02 -15.42 17.12
C ASP A 400 5.48 -15.88 17.29
N THR A 401 6.00 -16.61 16.30
CA THR A 401 7.39 -17.07 16.22
C THR A 401 8.09 -16.47 15.02
N ALA A 402 9.40 -16.23 15.10
CA ALA A 402 10.19 -15.80 13.96
C ALA A 402 10.19 -16.86 12.85
N TYR A 403 10.41 -16.41 11.61
CA TYR A 403 10.61 -17.33 10.50
C TYR A 403 11.88 -18.14 10.72
N ASP A 404 11.77 -19.44 10.57
CA ASP A 404 12.88 -20.37 10.62
C ASP A 404 13.14 -20.90 9.19
N PRO A 405 14.26 -20.52 8.54
CA PRO A 405 14.57 -20.97 7.17
C PRO A 405 14.86 -22.47 7.10
N ASP A 406 15.21 -23.08 8.22
CA ASP A 406 15.50 -24.52 8.31
C ASP A 406 14.26 -25.35 8.67
N ALA A 407 13.15 -24.70 9.04
CA ALA A 407 11.89 -25.37 9.32
C ALA A 407 11.29 -25.93 8.03
N MET A 408 10.97 -27.20 8.05
CA MET A 408 10.26 -27.84 6.95
C MET A 408 8.84 -27.28 6.84
N THR A 409 8.39 -27.00 5.64
CA THR A 409 6.96 -26.78 5.40
C THR A 409 6.15 -28.04 5.78
N PRO A 410 4.87 -27.92 6.12
CA PRO A 410 4.05 -29.10 6.43
C PRO A 410 4.09 -30.18 5.34
N MET A 411 4.20 -29.80 4.07
CA MET A 411 4.29 -30.77 2.97
C MET A 411 5.68 -31.43 2.89
N GLU A 412 6.75 -30.67 3.11
CA GLU A 412 8.12 -31.22 3.18
C GLU A 412 8.27 -32.13 4.39
N LEU A 413 7.73 -31.71 5.55
CA LEU A 413 7.72 -32.54 6.76
C LEU A 413 6.91 -33.83 6.52
N LEU A 414 5.73 -33.75 5.88
CA LEU A 414 4.95 -34.93 5.54
C LEU A 414 5.72 -35.88 4.63
N THR A 415 6.42 -35.33 3.64
CA THR A 415 7.25 -36.11 2.72
C THR A 415 8.43 -36.77 3.45
N ALA A 416 9.12 -36.02 4.31
CA ALA A 416 10.26 -36.54 5.11
C ALA A 416 9.79 -37.58 6.12
N LEU A 417 8.69 -37.32 6.81
CA LEU A 417 8.06 -38.23 7.77
C LEU A 417 7.59 -39.53 7.10
N THR A 418 6.98 -39.44 5.91
CA THR A 418 6.61 -40.61 5.12
C THR A 418 7.80 -41.49 4.82
N ARG A 419 8.94 -40.93 4.46
CA ARG A 419 10.17 -41.68 4.17
C ARG A 419 10.78 -42.30 5.40
N TYR A 420 10.68 -41.63 6.56
CA TYR A 420 11.15 -42.13 7.85
C TYR A 420 10.29 -43.29 8.34
N VAL A 421 8.97 -43.11 8.39
CA VAL A 421 8.02 -44.17 8.81
C VAL A 421 8.06 -45.37 7.88
N ALA A 422 8.29 -45.18 6.58
CA ALA A 422 8.48 -46.27 5.62
C ALA A 422 9.88 -46.91 5.68
N CYS A 423 10.72 -46.54 6.63
CA CYS A 423 12.10 -47.03 6.80
C CYS A 423 12.99 -46.86 5.56
N ILE A 424 12.70 -45.79 4.75
CA ILE A 424 13.53 -45.42 3.59
C ILE A 424 14.76 -44.60 4.04
N THR A 425 14.65 -43.92 5.16
CA THR A 425 15.74 -43.16 5.82
C THR A 425 15.72 -43.39 7.30
N ASP A 426 16.90 -43.39 7.93
CA ASP A 426 17.07 -43.47 9.38
C ASP A 426 17.10 -42.08 10.04
N VAL A 427 16.98 -41.02 9.25
CA VAL A 427 17.01 -39.62 9.72
C VAL A 427 15.57 -39.20 10.06
N CYS A 428 15.29 -39.07 11.37
CA CYS A 428 14.03 -38.52 11.86
C CYS A 428 13.99 -37.02 11.57
N PRO A 429 12.96 -36.53 10.84
CA PRO A 429 12.84 -35.09 10.59
C PRO A 429 12.57 -34.31 11.86
N ALA A 430 13.09 -33.10 11.95
CA ALA A 430 12.79 -32.19 13.04
C ALA A 430 11.29 -31.86 13.06
N GLY A 431 10.66 -31.84 14.22
CA GLY A 431 9.21 -31.62 14.37
C GLY A 431 8.33 -32.79 13.92
N ALA A 432 8.89 -34.01 13.85
CA ALA A 432 8.19 -35.19 13.36
C ALA A 432 7.09 -35.72 14.33
N ASP A 433 7.24 -35.52 15.63
CA ASP A 433 6.20 -35.78 16.62
C ASP A 433 5.13 -34.68 16.57
N VAL A 434 4.22 -34.81 15.63
CA VAL A 434 3.20 -33.80 15.31
C VAL A 434 2.03 -33.84 16.28
N ASN A 435 1.71 -35.04 16.79
CA ASN A 435 0.61 -35.25 17.74
C ASN A 435 1.03 -35.07 19.21
N GLY A 436 2.35 -34.99 19.48
CA GLY A 436 2.92 -34.73 20.80
C GLY A 436 2.89 -35.93 21.75
N ASP A 437 2.79 -37.18 21.27
CA ASP A 437 2.72 -38.37 22.08
C ASP A 437 4.10 -38.96 22.42
N GLY A 438 5.16 -38.41 21.90
CA GLY A 438 6.56 -38.78 22.11
C GLY A 438 7.03 -39.95 21.23
N GLN A 439 6.21 -40.40 20.29
CA GLN A 439 6.59 -41.36 19.26
C GLN A 439 6.56 -40.67 17.90
N VAL A 440 7.21 -41.25 16.89
CA VAL A 440 7.18 -40.73 15.51
C VAL A 440 6.74 -41.87 14.59
N ASP A 441 5.47 -41.86 14.19
CA ASP A 441 4.87 -42.94 13.44
C ASP A 441 3.77 -42.48 12.45
N ALA A 442 2.89 -43.37 12.01
CA ALA A 442 1.85 -43.09 11.05
C ALA A 442 0.74 -42.16 11.60
N ASP A 443 0.60 -42.07 12.92
CA ASP A 443 -0.39 -41.20 13.54
C ASP A 443 0.01 -39.72 13.40
N ASP A 444 1.33 -39.43 13.40
CA ASP A 444 1.88 -38.09 13.09
C ASP A 444 1.61 -37.68 11.65
N MET A 445 1.76 -38.62 10.71
CA MET A 445 1.42 -38.40 9.31
C MET A 445 -0.06 -38.04 9.17
N THR A 446 -0.92 -38.72 9.92
CA THR A 446 -2.36 -38.46 9.91
C THR A 446 -2.70 -37.10 10.54
N ALA A 447 -2.05 -36.75 11.64
CA ALA A 447 -2.20 -35.47 12.31
C ALA A 447 -1.75 -34.33 11.37
N LEU A 448 -0.59 -34.47 10.72
CA LEU A 448 -0.04 -33.50 9.79
C LEU A 448 -0.90 -33.35 8.50
N ALA A 449 -1.38 -34.48 7.96
CA ALA A 449 -2.26 -34.46 6.80
C ALA A 449 -3.57 -33.67 7.08
N ARG A 450 -4.13 -33.79 8.27
CA ARG A 450 -5.31 -33.01 8.70
C ARG A 450 -5.02 -31.52 8.75
N THR A 451 -3.83 -31.11 9.20
CA THR A 451 -3.41 -29.70 9.22
C THR A 451 -3.23 -29.12 7.81
N ILE A 452 -2.84 -29.96 6.83
CA ILE A 452 -2.65 -29.54 5.43
C ILE A 452 -3.99 -29.43 4.67
N THR A 453 -4.94 -30.29 5.00
CA THR A 453 -6.20 -30.39 4.25
C THR A 453 -7.36 -29.58 4.87
N GLY A 454 -7.19 -29.03 6.07
CA GLY A 454 -8.20 -28.23 6.79
C GLY A 454 -9.21 -29.11 7.45
#